data_59e1e2aaa491b08ac27422be243dfea5
#
_entry.id   59e1e2aaa491b08ac27422be243dfea5
#
_cell.length_a   1.000
_cell.length_b   1.000
_cell.length_c   1.000
_cell.angle_alpha   90.00
_cell.angle_beta   90.00
_cell.angle_gamma   90.00
#
_symmetry.space_group_name_H-M   'P 1'
#
loop_
_entity.id
_entity.type
_entity.pdbx_description
1 polymer ?
#
loop_
_entity_poly.entity_id
_entity_poly.type
_entity_poly.pdbx_seq_one_letter_code
_entity_poly.pdbx_strand_id
1 'polypeptide(L)'
;MKALVTGATGFLGGALVRHLRGLGWDVTGLGRDPKKLNELEDAGIRPLHADIRKKNQVSEAVKEQEFVFHCAAFPSPWGNYELFYQANVIGARNVARAGLENKA
;
A
#
# COMPACT_ATOMS: atom_id res chain seq x y z
N MET A 1 4.13 -5.23 -16.07
CA MET A 1 4.11 -5.84 -14.73
C MET A 1 3.10 -5.17 -13.85
N LYS A 2 2.46 -5.92 -12.97
CA LYS A 2 1.46 -5.39 -12.03
C LYS A 2 2.04 -5.34 -10.63
N ALA A 3 1.97 -4.17 -10.00
CA ALA A 3 2.48 -3.98 -8.65
C ALA A 3 1.47 -3.26 -7.76
N LEU A 4 1.38 -3.70 -6.53
CA LEU A 4 0.66 -3.01 -5.47
C LEU A 4 1.68 -2.39 -4.52
N VAL A 5 1.52 -1.12 -4.22
CA VAL A 5 2.36 -0.43 -3.25
C VAL A 5 1.48 0.05 -2.10
N THR A 6 1.73 -0.44 -0.90
CA THR A 6 1.06 0.07 0.30
C THR A 6 1.78 1.32 0.78
N GLY A 7 1.06 2.22 1.45
CA GLY A 7 1.65 3.49 1.88
C GLY A 7 1.99 4.41 0.72
N ALA A 8 1.27 4.29 -0.37
CA ALA A 8 1.53 5.05 -1.60
C ALA A 8 1.33 6.56 -1.44
N THR A 9 0.61 6.97 -0.41
CA THR A 9 0.41 8.40 -0.11
C THR A 9 1.53 8.98 0.76
N GLY A 10 2.45 8.14 1.26
CA GLY A 10 3.60 8.57 2.03
C GLY A 10 4.77 8.98 1.16
N PHE A 11 5.83 9.44 1.79
CA PHE A 11 7.01 9.93 1.08
C PHE A 11 7.67 8.83 0.23
N LEU A 12 8.01 7.72 0.87
CA LEU A 12 8.70 6.62 0.18
C LEU A 12 7.79 5.92 -0.83
N GLY A 13 6.59 5.55 -0.40
CA GLY A 13 5.63 4.87 -1.28
C GLY A 13 5.23 5.73 -2.46
N GLY A 14 5.04 7.03 -2.25
CA GLY A 14 4.72 7.96 -3.32
C GLY A 14 5.82 8.07 -4.37
N ALA A 15 7.07 8.10 -3.94
CA ALA A 15 8.21 8.11 -4.86
C ALA A 15 8.30 6.79 -5.64
N LEU A 16 8.08 5.66 -4.97
CA LEU A 16 8.16 4.34 -5.59
C LEU A 16 7.09 4.14 -6.66
N VAL A 17 5.83 4.51 -6.38
CA VAL A 17 4.75 4.33 -7.37
C VAL A 17 5.01 5.13 -8.63
N ARG A 18 5.54 6.34 -8.48
CA ARG A 18 5.86 7.18 -9.64
C ARG A 18 7.02 6.62 -10.44
N HIS A 19 8.02 6.07 -9.77
CA HIS A 19 9.16 5.43 -10.42
C HIS A 19 8.70 4.21 -11.23
N LEU A 20 7.92 3.32 -10.62
CA LEU A 20 7.41 2.12 -11.29
C LEU A 20 6.51 2.49 -12.47
N ARG A 21 5.67 3.49 -12.31
CA ARG A 21 4.82 3.96 -13.41
C ARG A 21 5.66 4.49 -14.57
N GLY A 22 6.74 5.19 -14.27
CA GLY A 22 7.69 5.65 -15.28
C GLY A 22 8.36 4.51 -16.05
N LEU A 23 8.48 3.34 -15.43
CA LEU A 23 9.00 2.13 -16.11
C LEU A 23 7.92 1.41 -16.92
N GLY A 24 6.71 1.92 -16.96
CA GLY A 24 5.62 1.31 -17.72
C GLY A 24 4.83 0.24 -16.97
N TRP A 25 5.00 0.14 -15.66
CA TRP A 25 4.27 -0.83 -14.85
C TRP A 25 2.83 -0.38 -14.61
N ASP A 26 1.94 -1.37 -14.45
CA ASP A 26 0.56 -1.14 -13.99
C ASP A 26 0.59 -1.11 -12.47
N VAL A 27 0.51 0.08 -11.89
CA VAL A 27 0.72 0.29 -10.45
C VAL A 27 -0.57 0.67 -9.76
N THR A 28 -0.87 -0.04 -8.68
CA THR A 28 -1.95 0.30 -7.75
C THR A 28 -1.33 0.84 -6.47
N GLY A 29 -1.74 2.03 -6.07
CA GLY A 29 -1.28 2.67 -4.85
C GLY A 29 -2.35 2.64 -3.77
N LEU A 30 -2.05 1.97 -2.66
CA LEU A 30 -2.96 1.84 -1.53
C LEU A 30 -2.61 2.87 -0.46
N GLY A 31 -3.60 3.59 0.01
CA GLY A 31 -3.43 4.57 1.08
C GLY A 31 -4.75 4.94 1.72
N ARG A 32 -4.71 5.84 2.69
CA ARG A 32 -5.90 6.27 3.42
C ARG A 32 -6.26 7.72 3.23
N ASP A 33 -5.40 8.51 2.61
CA ASP A 33 -5.66 9.94 2.38
C ASP A 33 -6.29 10.15 1.00
N PRO A 34 -7.62 10.44 0.92
CA PRO A 34 -8.30 10.55 -0.36
C PRO A 34 -7.73 11.65 -1.25
N LYS A 35 -7.27 12.75 -0.66
CA LYS A 35 -6.71 13.86 -1.42
C LYS A 35 -5.42 13.46 -2.12
N LYS A 36 -4.53 12.77 -1.41
CA LYS A 36 -3.27 12.30 -1.99
C LYS A 36 -3.51 11.16 -2.98
N LEU A 37 -4.52 10.33 -2.74
CA LEU A 37 -4.90 9.28 -3.69
C LEU A 37 -5.36 9.89 -5.03
N ASN A 38 -6.07 11.01 -4.99
CA ASN A 38 -6.45 11.71 -6.22
C ASN A 38 -5.23 12.19 -7.00
N GLU A 39 -4.20 12.63 -6.30
CA GLU A 39 -2.93 13.02 -6.94
C GLU A 39 -2.27 11.83 -7.63
N LEU A 40 -2.35 10.64 -7.05
CA LEU A 40 -1.84 9.42 -7.68
C LEU A 40 -2.60 9.09 -8.96
N GLU A 41 -3.92 9.23 -8.93
CA GLU A 41 -4.74 8.99 -10.11
C GLU A 41 -4.35 9.91 -11.25
N ASP A 42 -4.09 11.17 -10.96
CA ASP A 42 -3.64 12.13 -11.96
C ASP A 42 -2.29 11.74 -12.56
N ALA A 43 -1.48 11.01 -11.82
CA ALA A 43 -0.17 10.53 -12.27
C ALA A 43 -0.24 9.18 -13.00
N GLY A 44 -1.44 8.65 -13.24
CA GLY A 44 -1.63 7.37 -13.94
C GLY A 44 -1.49 6.15 -13.05
N ILE A 45 -1.59 6.31 -11.74
CA ILE A 45 -1.51 5.23 -10.76
C ILE A 45 -2.92 4.95 -10.27
N ARG A 46 -3.32 3.67 -10.19
CA ARG A 46 -4.64 3.31 -9.66
C ARG A 46 -4.70 3.59 -8.17
N PRO A 47 -5.59 4.48 -7.73
CA PRO A 47 -5.72 4.73 -6.31
C PRO A 47 -6.60 3.66 -5.66
N LEU A 48 -6.22 3.20 -4.48
CA LEU A 48 -7.02 2.27 -3.71
C LEU A 48 -7.10 2.77 -2.27
N HIS A 49 -8.29 3.20 -1.87
CA HIS A 49 -8.52 3.63 -0.49
C HIS A 49 -8.80 2.40 0.36
N ALA A 50 -7.81 2.01 1.17
CA ALA A 50 -7.91 0.84 2.02
C ALA A 50 -7.03 0.99 3.26
N ASP A 51 -7.35 0.20 4.28
CA ASP A 51 -6.62 0.17 5.54
C ASP A 51 -5.94 -1.18 5.68
N ILE A 52 -4.61 -1.19 5.78
CA ILE A 52 -3.82 -2.42 5.91
C ILE A 52 -4.13 -3.20 7.18
N ARG A 53 -4.76 -2.58 8.18
CA ARG A 53 -5.21 -3.26 9.39
C ARG A 53 -6.44 -4.14 9.14
N LYS A 54 -7.11 -3.96 8.01
CA LYS A 54 -8.32 -4.69 7.64
C LYS A 54 -7.95 -5.84 6.71
N LYS A 55 -7.93 -7.06 7.24
CA LYS A 55 -7.51 -8.24 6.50
C LYS A 55 -8.25 -8.42 5.17
N ASN A 56 -9.56 -8.22 5.17
CA ASN A 56 -10.37 -8.40 3.96
C ASN A 56 -10.00 -7.40 2.87
N GLN A 57 -9.72 -6.15 3.25
CA GLN A 57 -9.31 -5.13 2.30
C GLN A 57 -7.96 -5.44 1.69
N VAL A 58 -7.03 -5.93 2.50
CA VAL A 58 -5.69 -6.32 2.03
C VAL A 58 -5.79 -7.51 1.08
N SER A 59 -6.57 -8.52 1.43
CA SER A 59 -6.76 -9.70 0.57
C SER A 59 -7.27 -9.32 -0.82
N GLU A 60 -8.23 -8.41 -0.89
CA GLU A 60 -8.74 -7.93 -2.18
C GLU A 60 -7.68 -7.16 -2.93
N ALA A 61 -6.91 -6.32 -2.23
CA ALA A 61 -5.91 -5.46 -2.85
C ALA A 61 -4.79 -6.25 -3.54
N VAL A 62 -4.38 -7.41 -2.98
CA VAL A 62 -3.26 -8.18 -3.53
C VAL A 62 -3.68 -9.15 -4.64
N LYS A 63 -4.96 -9.33 -4.87
CA LYS A 63 -5.42 -10.22 -5.94
C LYS A 63 -4.89 -9.76 -7.29
N GLU A 64 -4.39 -10.71 -8.08
CA GLU A 64 -3.88 -10.49 -9.42
C GLU A 64 -2.64 -9.59 -9.50
N GLN A 65 -2.02 -9.26 -8.37
CA GLN A 65 -0.77 -8.52 -8.36
C GLN A 65 0.41 -9.47 -8.52
N GLU A 66 1.40 -9.05 -9.28
CA GLU A 66 2.64 -9.80 -9.44
C GLU A 66 3.65 -9.47 -8.35
N PHE A 67 3.65 -8.21 -7.90
CA PHE A 67 4.55 -7.73 -6.85
C PHE A 67 3.78 -6.92 -5.82
N VAL A 68 4.19 -7.02 -4.58
CA VAL A 68 3.64 -6.21 -3.48
C VAL A 68 4.81 -5.54 -2.76
N PHE A 69 4.82 -4.21 -2.76
CA PHE A 69 5.81 -3.41 -2.04
C PHE A 69 5.13 -2.80 -0.82
N HIS A 70 5.59 -3.19 0.35
CA HIS A 70 4.98 -2.74 1.60
C HIS A 70 5.72 -1.54 2.17
N CYS A 71 5.21 -0.34 1.90
CA CYS A 71 5.75 0.92 2.41
C CYS A 71 4.87 1.54 3.50
N ALA A 72 3.69 0.97 3.75
CA ALA A 72 2.78 1.50 4.77
C ALA A 72 3.30 1.18 6.16
N ALA A 73 3.63 2.21 6.92
CA ALA A 73 4.06 2.09 8.29
C ALA A 73 3.68 3.36 9.04
N PHE A 74 3.41 3.22 10.32
CA PHE A 74 3.19 4.39 11.16
C PHE A 74 4.56 5.03 11.41
N PRO A 75 4.76 6.30 11.03
CA PRO A 75 6.12 6.87 10.94
C PRO A 75 6.81 7.14 12.26
N SER A 76 6.08 7.15 13.38
CA SER A 76 6.65 7.50 14.67
C SER A 76 6.10 6.63 15.78
N PRO A 77 6.97 6.14 16.70
CA PRO A 77 6.51 5.43 17.88
C PRO A 77 5.95 6.36 18.96
N TRP A 78 6.06 7.67 18.75
CA TRP A 78 5.53 8.66 19.70
C TRP A 78 4.01 8.71 19.62
N GLY A 79 3.35 8.83 20.76
CA GLY A 79 1.91 8.90 20.81
C GLY A 79 1.25 7.58 21.18
N ASN A 80 0.24 7.17 20.45
CA ASN A 80 -0.56 6.00 20.79
C ASN A 80 0.13 4.70 20.33
N TYR A 81 0.60 3.90 21.29
CA TYR A 81 1.26 2.62 21.01
C TYR A 81 0.35 1.66 20.25
N GLU A 82 -0.94 1.63 20.58
CA GLU A 82 -1.87 0.73 19.92
C GLU A 82 -2.00 1.03 18.42
N LEU A 83 -2.04 2.30 18.05
CA LEU A 83 -2.07 2.67 16.62
C LEU A 83 -0.78 2.28 15.93
N PHE A 84 0.36 2.46 16.58
CA PHE A 84 1.65 2.04 16.05
C PHE A 84 1.68 0.53 15.82
N TYR A 85 1.22 -0.25 16.80
CA TYR A 85 1.16 -1.69 16.70
C TYR A 85 0.25 -2.15 15.57
N GLN A 86 -0.97 -1.59 15.47
CA GLN A 86 -1.92 -1.94 14.43
C GLN A 86 -1.35 -1.68 13.02
N ALA A 87 -0.71 -0.55 12.83
CA ALA A 87 -0.19 -0.19 11.51
C ALA A 87 1.09 -0.97 11.16
N ASN A 88 2.04 -1.09 12.09
CA ASN A 88 3.36 -1.65 11.79
C ASN A 88 3.46 -3.15 12.00
N VAL A 89 2.68 -3.72 12.91
CA VAL A 89 2.73 -5.16 13.17
C VAL A 89 1.56 -5.88 12.50
N ILE A 90 0.33 -5.51 12.84
CA ILE A 90 -0.84 -6.20 12.29
C ILE A 90 -0.98 -5.92 10.79
N GLY A 91 -0.80 -4.67 10.37
CA GLY A 91 -0.89 -4.30 8.96
C GLY A 91 0.16 -5.03 8.12
N ALA A 92 1.42 -5.03 8.57
CA ALA A 92 2.50 -5.72 7.86
C ALA A 92 2.24 -7.23 7.78
N ARG A 93 1.75 -7.83 8.85
CA ARG A 93 1.40 -9.25 8.86
C ARG A 93 0.28 -9.54 7.86
N ASN A 94 -0.74 -8.70 7.79
CA ASN A 94 -1.84 -8.89 6.86
C ASN A 94 -1.35 -8.85 5.41
N VAL A 95 -0.48 -7.89 5.08
CA VAL A 95 0.08 -7.77 3.73
C VAL A 95 0.92 -9.00 3.39
N ALA A 96 1.78 -9.44 4.29
CA ALA A 96 2.63 -10.60 4.07
C ALA A 96 1.81 -11.87 3.85
N ARG A 97 0.80 -12.10 4.70
CA ARG A 97 -0.09 -13.27 4.55
C ARG A 97 -0.86 -13.24 3.25
N ALA A 98 -1.44 -12.09 2.91
CA ALA A 98 -2.21 -11.95 1.68
C ALA A 98 -1.32 -12.16 0.45
N GLY A 99 -0.10 -11.65 0.47
CA GLY A 99 0.86 -11.87 -0.61
C GLY A 99 1.19 -13.35 -0.80
N LEU A 100 1.45 -14.06 0.29
CA LEU A 100 1.73 -15.50 0.23
C LEU A 100 0.53 -16.29 -0.29
N GLU A 101 -0.68 -15.98 0.20
CA GLU A 101 -1.90 -16.67 -0.23
C GLU A 101 -2.20 -16.47 -1.70
N ASN A 102 -1.80 -15.35 -2.27
CA ASN A 102 -2.05 -14.99 -3.66
C ASN A 102 -0.81 -15.13 -4.55
N LYS A 103 0.29 -15.63 -4.02
CA LYS A 103 1.56 -15.84 -4.73
C LYS A 103 2.13 -14.58 -5.36
N ALA A 104 1.94 -13.46 -4.67
CA ALA A 104 2.47 -12.18 -5.11
C ALA A 104 3.82 -11.89 -4.46
#